data_f8eda909e265c8f583b92b2911bdfb02
#
_entry.id   f8eda909e265c8f583b92b2911bdfb02
#
_cell.length_a   1.000
_cell.length_b   1.000
_cell.length_c   1.000
_cell.angle_alpha   90.00
_cell.angle_beta   90.00
_cell.angle_gamma   90.00
#
_symmetry.space_group_name_H-M   'P 1'
#
loop_
_entity.id
_entity.type
_entity.pdbx_description
1 polymer ?
#
loop_
_entity_poly.entity_id
_entity_poly.type
_entity_poly.pdbx_seq_one_letter_code
_entity_poly.pdbx_strand_id
1 'polypeptide(L)'
;MEDSIRMCRVGRQDGIETIVATPHILPGIYENDRSTILSKIAELNEAIKKFGILNNDPITQFLNDAAWQGPQSASGLDSAIRNQQSTIKILPGADVHFSSDLLERLERKEIVTVNDQGRYLMIEFAFQGIPYQAEEALFQLMTNGITPIISHPERNMEIGQRPQRYDGMIRMGCLGQVTAMSLTGEFGPGVKRIAERLLAKRLIHIIASDAHSLDGRPPILSAGVKAAEKIVGKKEAQKMVTEYPEAIIEGHKPDVPEPISI
;
A
#
# COMPACT_ATOMS: atom_id res chain seq x y z
N MET A 1 -8.42 -12.14 13.56
CA MET A 1 -8.19 -13.29 12.65
C MET A 1 -9.32 -13.43 11.64
N GLU A 2 -10.57 -13.59 12.04
CA GLU A 2 -11.71 -13.76 11.13
C GLU A 2 -11.87 -12.58 10.16
N ASP A 3 -11.87 -11.34 10.65
CA ASP A 3 -11.95 -10.15 9.81
C ASP A 3 -10.78 -10.05 8.83
N SER A 4 -9.57 -10.43 9.25
CA SER A 4 -8.40 -10.47 8.37
C SER A 4 -8.60 -11.46 7.21
N ILE A 5 -9.15 -12.64 7.48
CA ILE A 5 -9.48 -13.64 6.45
C ILE A 5 -10.56 -13.10 5.50
N ARG A 6 -11.60 -12.44 6.05
CA ARG A 6 -12.66 -11.80 5.25
C ARG A 6 -12.10 -10.71 4.35
N MET A 7 -11.20 -9.87 4.86
CA MET A 7 -10.48 -8.87 4.05
C MET A 7 -9.66 -9.54 2.94
N CYS A 8 -8.94 -10.61 3.22
CA CYS A 8 -8.20 -11.35 2.20
C CYS A 8 -9.13 -11.89 1.09
N ARG A 9 -10.33 -12.34 1.44
CA ARG A 9 -11.34 -12.79 0.44
C ARG A 9 -11.79 -11.64 -0.46
N VAL A 10 -12.13 -10.48 0.13
CA VAL A 10 -12.52 -9.28 -0.64
C VAL A 10 -11.38 -8.85 -1.58
N GLY A 11 -10.15 -8.77 -1.08
CA GLY A 11 -8.99 -8.44 -1.89
C GLY A 11 -8.79 -9.44 -3.03
N ARG A 12 -8.95 -10.74 -2.76
CA ARG A 12 -8.86 -11.76 -3.80
C ARG A 12 -9.94 -11.64 -4.87
N GLN A 13 -11.17 -11.28 -4.49
CA GLN A 13 -12.26 -11.04 -5.44
C GLN A 13 -11.99 -9.81 -6.32
N ASP A 14 -11.28 -8.80 -5.80
CA ASP A 14 -10.83 -7.64 -6.56
C ASP A 14 -9.57 -7.92 -7.43
N GLY A 15 -9.03 -9.16 -7.39
CA GLY A 15 -7.87 -9.59 -8.19
C GLY A 15 -6.53 -9.46 -7.49
N ILE A 16 -6.49 -9.17 -6.18
CA ILE A 16 -5.25 -9.08 -5.40
C ILE A 16 -4.71 -10.49 -5.13
N GLU A 17 -3.45 -10.73 -5.42
CA GLU A 17 -2.77 -12.01 -5.22
C GLU A 17 -1.80 -11.98 -4.04
N THR A 18 -1.22 -10.81 -3.77
CA THR A 18 -0.28 -10.60 -2.67
C THR A 18 -0.63 -9.34 -1.90
N ILE A 19 -0.59 -9.42 -0.58
CA ILE A 19 -0.78 -8.28 0.34
C ILE A 19 0.48 -8.14 1.19
N VAL A 20 1.07 -6.96 1.23
CA VAL A 20 2.03 -6.59 2.27
C VAL A 20 1.22 -6.01 3.42
N ALA A 21 1.20 -6.71 4.56
CA ALA A 21 0.54 -6.20 5.77
C ALA A 21 1.46 -5.17 6.44
N THR A 22 0.98 -3.94 6.56
CA THR A 22 1.74 -2.78 7.01
C THR A 22 1.11 -2.13 8.24
N PRO A 23 1.06 -2.81 9.41
CA PRO A 23 0.57 -2.17 10.61
C PRO A 23 1.44 -0.94 10.96
N HIS A 24 0.79 0.11 11.49
CA HIS A 24 1.50 1.30 11.91
C HIS A 24 2.47 1.01 13.05
N ILE A 25 3.65 1.63 12.98
CA ILE A 25 4.60 1.70 14.09
C ILE A 25 4.73 3.18 14.48
N LEU A 26 4.12 3.53 15.61
CA LEU A 26 4.14 4.87 16.19
C LEU A 26 4.30 4.76 17.71
N PRO A 27 5.51 5.02 18.24
CA PRO A 27 5.77 4.89 19.68
C PRO A 27 4.76 5.65 20.53
N GLY A 28 4.28 5.04 21.58
CA GLY A 28 3.27 5.59 22.49
C GLY A 28 1.82 5.47 21.99
N ILE A 29 1.57 5.04 20.74
CA ILE A 29 0.22 4.87 20.18
C ILE A 29 0.06 3.47 19.59
N TYR A 30 0.97 3.05 18.70
CA TYR A 30 0.96 1.74 18.04
C TYR A 30 2.29 1.04 18.31
N GLU A 31 2.32 0.25 19.40
CA GLU A 31 3.50 -0.48 19.88
C GLU A 31 3.67 -1.81 19.14
N ASN A 32 3.64 -1.77 17.81
CA ASN A 32 3.91 -2.93 16.99
C ASN A 32 5.43 -3.09 16.81
N ASP A 33 5.99 -4.21 17.24
CA ASP A 33 7.38 -4.55 16.98
C ASP A 33 7.52 -5.59 15.86
N ARG A 34 8.74 -5.75 15.35
CA ARG A 34 9.04 -6.70 14.29
C ARG A 34 8.64 -8.13 14.65
N SER A 35 8.89 -8.58 15.87
CA SER A 35 8.63 -9.95 16.31
C SER A 35 7.13 -10.25 16.31
N THR A 36 6.36 -9.33 16.84
CA THR A 36 4.89 -9.40 16.88
C THR A 36 4.29 -9.41 15.46
N ILE A 37 4.77 -8.53 14.58
CA ILE A 37 4.31 -8.47 13.18
C ILE A 37 4.58 -9.80 12.48
N LEU A 38 5.81 -10.31 12.54
CA LEU A 38 6.18 -11.58 11.89
C LEU A 38 5.37 -12.76 12.42
N SER A 39 5.16 -12.83 13.73
CA SER A 39 4.35 -13.87 14.36
C SER A 39 2.90 -13.84 13.87
N LYS A 40 2.27 -12.65 13.84
CA LYS A 40 0.88 -12.48 13.41
C LYS A 40 0.68 -12.80 11.93
N ILE A 41 1.65 -12.47 11.08
CA ILE A 41 1.60 -12.81 9.66
C ILE A 41 1.75 -14.31 9.43
N ALA A 42 2.65 -14.98 10.17
CA ALA A 42 2.77 -16.43 10.10
C ALA A 42 1.46 -17.11 10.53
N GLU A 43 0.85 -16.66 11.62
CA GLU A 43 -0.44 -17.14 12.12
C GLU A 43 -1.57 -16.96 11.09
N LEU A 44 -1.62 -15.79 10.43
CA LEU A 44 -2.61 -15.50 9.38
C LEU A 44 -2.39 -16.39 8.13
N ASN A 45 -1.16 -16.53 7.66
CA ASN A 45 -0.87 -17.39 6.52
C ASN A 45 -1.21 -18.86 6.79
N GLU A 46 -0.95 -19.38 8.00
CA GLU A 46 -1.35 -20.73 8.40
C GLU A 46 -2.88 -20.86 8.47
N ALA A 47 -3.59 -19.85 8.97
CA ALA A 47 -5.05 -19.84 8.97
C ALA A 47 -5.61 -19.85 7.53
N ILE A 48 -5.05 -19.04 6.62
CA ILE A 48 -5.42 -19.00 5.19
C ILE A 48 -5.21 -20.38 4.54
N LYS A 49 -4.09 -21.05 4.80
CA LYS A 49 -3.83 -22.40 4.28
C LYS A 49 -4.83 -23.43 4.82
N LYS A 50 -5.12 -23.38 6.13
CA LYS A 50 -5.98 -24.34 6.80
C LYS A 50 -7.45 -24.20 6.41
N PHE A 51 -7.97 -23.00 6.35
CA PHE A 51 -9.39 -22.74 6.09
C PHE A 51 -9.69 -22.52 4.60
N GLY A 52 -8.65 -22.30 3.79
CA GLY A 52 -8.78 -21.91 2.39
C GLY A 52 -9.44 -20.54 2.23
N ILE A 53 -9.29 -19.95 1.06
CA ILE A 53 -10.16 -18.85 0.61
C ILE A 53 -11.27 -19.54 -0.22
N LEU A 54 -12.11 -20.32 0.45
CA LEU A 54 -13.10 -21.18 -0.24
C LEU A 54 -14.32 -20.36 -0.70
N ASN A 55 -14.73 -20.62 -1.95
CA ASN A 55 -15.90 -20.03 -2.58
C ASN A 55 -17.25 -20.56 -2.03
N ASN A 56 -17.27 -21.48 -1.06
CA ASN A 56 -18.49 -22.19 -0.62
C ASN A 56 -18.74 -22.17 0.90
N ASP A 57 -18.17 -21.21 1.63
CA ASP A 57 -18.46 -21.03 3.05
C ASP A 57 -19.78 -20.23 3.23
N PRO A 58 -20.60 -20.50 4.27
CA PRO A 58 -21.81 -19.71 4.62
C PRO A 58 -21.59 -18.20 4.66
N ILE A 59 -20.35 -17.73 4.93
CA ILE A 59 -19.98 -16.31 4.88
C ILE A 59 -20.02 -15.75 3.44
N THR A 60 -19.72 -16.56 2.42
CA THR A 60 -19.86 -16.14 1.00
C THR A 60 -21.32 -15.92 0.66
N GLN A 61 -22.22 -16.70 1.24
CA GLN A 61 -23.66 -16.53 1.10
C GLN A 61 -24.15 -15.27 1.79
N PHE A 62 -23.62 -14.96 2.99
CA PHE A 62 -23.93 -13.73 3.72
C PHE A 62 -23.42 -12.46 2.99
N LEU A 63 -22.27 -12.50 2.34
CA LEU A 63 -21.75 -11.39 1.52
C LEU A 63 -22.56 -11.19 0.22
N ASN A 64 -23.16 -12.26 -0.30
CA ASN A 64 -24.08 -12.19 -1.43
C ASN A 64 -25.48 -11.71 -1.01
N ASP A 65 -25.89 -11.98 0.24
CA ASP A 65 -27.20 -11.64 0.79
C ASP A 65 -27.22 -10.26 1.48
N ALA A 66 -26.10 -9.82 2.06
CA ALA A 66 -25.93 -8.44 2.53
C ALA A 66 -25.68 -7.57 1.30
N ALA A 67 -26.63 -6.69 1.00
CA ALA A 67 -26.67 -5.78 -0.14
C ALA A 67 -25.44 -4.83 -0.23
N TRP A 68 -24.24 -5.40 -0.36
CA TRP A 68 -23.07 -4.66 -0.76
C TRP A 68 -23.16 -4.41 -2.26
N GLN A 69 -23.68 -3.23 -2.61
CA GLN A 69 -23.69 -2.73 -3.98
C GLN A 69 -22.31 -2.13 -4.30
N GLY A 70 -21.28 -2.98 -4.37
CA GLY A 70 -20.02 -2.59 -5.01
C GLY A 70 -20.27 -2.23 -6.48
N PRO A 71 -19.32 -1.52 -7.13
CA PRO A 71 -19.51 -1.04 -8.49
C PRO A 71 -19.92 -2.17 -9.43
N GLN A 72 -21.06 -2.06 -10.08
CA GLN A 72 -21.68 -3.05 -10.99
C GLN A 72 -20.92 -3.24 -12.31
N SER A 73 -19.60 -3.29 -12.32
CA SER A 73 -18.81 -3.41 -13.55
C SER A 73 -17.99 -4.71 -13.66
N ALA A 74 -18.26 -5.73 -12.83
CA ALA A 74 -17.55 -7.00 -12.88
C ALA A 74 -18.27 -8.10 -13.71
N SER A 75 -19.24 -7.75 -14.56
CA SER A 75 -19.99 -8.73 -15.38
C SER A 75 -19.25 -9.19 -16.65
N GLY A 76 -17.93 -9.10 -16.71
CA GLY A 76 -17.14 -9.46 -17.88
C GLY A 76 -15.84 -10.25 -17.60
N LEU A 77 -15.61 -10.71 -16.37
CA LEU A 77 -14.47 -11.58 -16.09
C LEU A 77 -14.85 -13.03 -16.31
N ASP A 78 -14.28 -13.61 -17.35
CA ASP A 78 -14.49 -14.96 -17.84
C ASP A 78 -14.44 -16.06 -16.74
N SER A 79 -15.28 -17.07 -16.91
CA SER A 79 -15.38 -18.30 -16.14
C SER A 79 -14.06 -19.09 -15.96
N ALA A 80 -12.99 -18.70 -16.64
CA ALA A 80 -11.65 -19.28 -16.53
C ALA A 80 -10.96 -18.98 -15.18
N ILE A 81 -11.34 -17.88 -14.49
CA ILE A 81 -10.74 -17.51 -13.19
C ILE A 81 -11.33 -18.30 -12.01
N ARG A 82 -12.47 -18.96 -12.21
CA ARG A 82 -13.20 -19.68 -11.13
C ARG A 82 -12.54 -20.98 -10.67
N ASN A 83 -11.50 -21.47 -11.31
CA ASN A 83 -10.94 -22.79 -11.04
C ASN A 83 -9.49 -22.82 -10.53
N GLN A 84 -8.88 -21.66 -10.22
CA GLN A 84 -7.56 -21.65 -9.58
C GLN A 84 -7.70 -21.53 -8.07
N GLN A 85 -7.31 -22.58 -7.35
CA GLN A 85 -7.07 -22.62 -5.90
C GLN A 85 -5.86 -21.75 -5.50
N SER A 86 -5.71 -20.54 -6.07
CA SER A 86 -4.61 -19.67 -5.71
C SER A 86 -4.92 -19.00 -4.36
N THR A 87 -4.15 -19.35 -3.35
CA THR A 87 -4.17 -18.71 -2.03
C THR A 87 -3.58 -17.31 -2.15
N ILE A 88 -4.20 -16.32 -1.50
CA ILE A 88 -3.58 -14.99 -1.35
C ILE A 88 -2.34 -15.12 -0.45
N LYS A 89 -1.26 -14.43 -0.81
CA LYS A 89 -0.01 -14.42 -0.04
C LYS A 89 0.06 -13.17 0.83
N ILE A 90 0.28 -13.34 2.13
CA ILE A 90 0.50 -12.20 3.04
C ILE A 90 1.97 -12.11 3.37
N LEU A 91 2.56 -10.95 3.09
CA LEU A 91 3.96 -10.62 3.35
C LEU A 91 4.08 -9.63 4.51
N PRO A 92 5.18 -9.67 5.27
CA PRO A 92 5.43 -8.71 6.33
C PRO A 92 5.85 -7.34 5.81
N GLY A 93 5.47 -6.31 6.54
CA GLY A 93 5.88 -4.93 6.39
C GLY A 93 5.43 -4.12 7.59
N ALA A 94 5.68 -2.83 7.56
CA ALA A 94 5.16 -1.87 8.52
C ALA A 94 5.03 -0.50 7.85
N ASP A 95 4.02 0.28 8.21
CA ASP A 95 3.94 1.71 7.90
C ASP A 95 4.48 2.47 9.11
N VAL A 96 5.73 2.91 8.98
CA VAL A 96 6.48 3.46 10.12
C VAL A 96 6.32 4.97 10.14
N HIS A 97 5.77 5.48 11.23
CA HIS A 97 5.72 6.92 11.42
C HIS A 97 7.14 7.49 11.50
N PHE A 98 7.38 8.55 10.73
CA PHE A 98 8.71 9.15 10.63
C PHE A 98 9.27 9.56 12.00
N SER A 99 10.49 9.13 12.27
CA SER A 99 11.32 9.59 13.39
C SER A 99 12.78 9.72 12.91
N SER A 100 13.57 10.57 13.57
CA SER A 100 14.97 10.76 13.20
C SER A 100 15.88 9.57 13.49
N ASP A 101 15.41 8.63 14.30
CA ASP A 101 16.13 7.42 14.72
C ASP A 101 15.79 6.16 13.91
N LEU A 102 15.16 6.32 12.75
CA LEU A 102 14.72 5.19 11.89
C LEU A 102 15.85 4.21 11.58
N LEU A 103 17.05 4.71 11.26
CA LEU A 103 18.20 3.87 10.94
C LEU A 103 18.64 3.05 12.16
N GLU A 104 18.76 3.68 13.32
CA GLU A 104 19.12 2.99 14.57
C GLU A 104 18.10 1.91 14.94
N ARG A 105 16.80 2.19 14.76
CA ARG A 105 15.73 1.23 15.01
C ARG A 105 15.77 0.04 14.06
N LEU A 106 16.15 0.27 12.80
CA LEU A 106 16.37 -0.80 11.83
C LEU A 106 17.58 -1.68 12.23
N GLU A 107 18.69 -1.07 12.62
CA GLU A 107 19.90 -1.78 13.10
C GLU A 107 19.57 -2.65 14.35
N ARG A 108 18.73 -2.12 15.25
CA ARG A 108 18.22 -2.87 16.41
C ARG A 108 17.15 -3.91 16.07
N LYS A 109 16.75 -4.02 14.79
CA LYS A 109 15.70 -4.94 14.31
C LYS A 109 14.33 -4.72 14.99
N GLU A 110 14.01 -3.49 15.30
CA GLU A 110 12.71 -3.10 15.86
C GLU A 110 11.65 -2.90 14.79
N ILE A 111 12.06 -2.58 13.57
CA ILE A 111 11.21 -2.25 12.42
C ILE A 111 11.25 -3.36 11.37
N VAL A 112 10.09 -3.65 10.77
CA VAL A 112 9.95 -4.57 9.63
C VAL A 112 9.99 -3.78 8.34
N THR A 113 10.89 -4.16 7.44
CA THR A 113 10.91 -3.66 6.06
C THR A 113 9.93 -4.43 5.18
N VAL A 114 9.65 -3.95 3.96
CA VAL A 114 8.81 -4.67 3.01
C VAL A 114 9.37 -6.07 2.77
N ASN A 115 8.54 -7.08 2.99
CA ASN A 115 8.90 -8.50 2.94
C ASN A 115 10.12 -8.88 3.82
N ASP A 116 10.42 -8.06 4.84
CA ASP A 116 11.52 -8.20 5.80
C ASP A 116 12.91 -8.38 5.15
N GLN A 117 13.14 -7.79 3.98
CA GLN A 117 14.36 -7.98 3.21
C GLN A 117 15.44 -6.90 3.43
N GLY A 118 15.17 -5.88 4.23
CA GLY A 118 16.12 -4.79 4.47
C GLY A 118 16.35 -3.88 3.26
N ARG A 119 15.42 -3.82 2.30
CA ARG A 119 15.59 -3.06 1.04
C ARG A 119 14.63 -1.90 0.89
N TYR A 120 13.40 -2.02 1.37
CA TYR A 120 12.36 -1.01 1.24
C TYR A 120 11.67 -0.78 2.58
N LEU A 121 11.49 0.48 2.95
CA LEU A 121 10.79 0.87 4.18
C LEU A 121 9.65 1.83 3.86
N MET A 122 8.43 1.48 4.28
CA MET A 122 7.31 2.42 4.21
C MET A 122 7.40 3.42 5.36
N ILE A 123 7.23 4.69 5.02
CA ILE A 123 7.36 5.82 5.96
C ILE A 123 6.14 6.72 5.83
N GLU A 124 5.45 6.91 6.94
CA GLU A 124 4.34 7.83 7.07
C GLU A 124 4.79 9.15 7.68
N PHE A 125 4.49 10.26 7.03
CA PHE A 125 4.63 11.58 7.65
C PHE A 125 3.35 11.97 8.40
N ALA A 126 3.52 12.76 9.47
CA ALA A 126 2.40 13.36 10.16
C ALA A 126 1.50 14.15 9.19
N PHE A 127 0.19 14.15 9.44
CA PHE A 127 -0.78 14.81 8.56
C PHE A 127 -0.47 16.29 8.29
N GLN A 128 0.08 16.99 9.28
CA GLN A 128 0.32 18.43 9.22
C GLN A 128 1.48 18.84 8.30
N GLY A 129 2.51 17.98 8.17
CA GLY A 129 3.69 18.37 7.40
C GLY A 129 4.82 17.36 7.42
N ILE A 130 5.92 17.75 6.79
CA ILE A 130 7.15 16.97 6.69
C ILE A 130 8.12 17.49 7.79
N PRO A 131 8.63 16.62 8.68
CA PRO A 131 9.64 17.02 9.67
C PRO A 131 10.88 17.64 9.03
N TYR A 132 11.51 18.59 9.74
CA TYR A 132 12.66 19.34 9.20
C TYR A 132 13.84 18.43 8.80
N GLN A 133 14.10 17.37 9.58
CA GLN A 133 15.20 16.43 9.34
C GLN A 133 14.84 15.29 8.35
N ALA A 134 13.67 15.34 7.71
CA ALA A 134 13.19 14.22 6.92
C ALA A 134 14.12 13.88 5.76
N GLU A 135 14.56 14.88 4.98
CA GLU A 135 15.41 14.65 3.82
C GLU A 135 16.76 14.02 4.21
N GLU A 136 17.36 14.47 5.31
CA GLU A 136 18.61 13.94 5.82
C GLU A 136 18.45 12.47 6.26
N ALA A 137 17.41 12.17 7.05
CA ALA A 137 17.15 10.81 7.50
C ALA A 137 16.84 9.85 6.34
N LEU A 138 16.06 10.31 5.33
CA LEU A 138 15.79 9.52 4.13
C LEU A 138 17.07 9.26 3.31
N PHE A 139 17.93 10.26 3.19
CA PHE A 139 19.23 10.10 2.52
C PHE A 139 20.12 9.10 3.25
N GLN A 140 20.17 9.14 4.58
CA GLN A 140 20.91 8.16 5.40
C GLN A 140 20.38 6.74 5.19
N LEU A 141 19.05 6.53 5.15
CA LEU A 141 18.48 5.23 4.81
C LEU A 141 18.96 4.73 3.45
N MET A 142 18.93 5.59 2.43
CA MET A 142 19.34 5.21 1.06
C MET A 142 20.84 4.90 0.96
N THR A 143 21.71 5.63 1.65
CA THR A 143 23.14 5.32 1.71
C THR A 143 23.43 4.00 2.42
N ASN A 144 22.52 3.52 3.26
CA ASN A 144 22.54 2.18 3.87
C ASN A 144 21.78 1.12 3.05
N GLY A 145 21.42 1.42 1.81
CA GLY A 145 20.81 0.48 0.87
C GLY A 145 19.30 0.25 1.09
N ILE A 146 18.64 1.12 1.86
CA ILE A 146 17.21 1.04 2.14
C ILE A 146 16.49 2.16 1.41
N THR A 147 15.63 1.83 0.46
CA THR A 147 14.83 2.80 -0.29
C THR A 147 13.54 3.13 0.47
N PRO A 148 13.31 4.42 0.84
CA PRO A 148 12.08 4.84 1.46
C PRO A 148 10.89 4.83 0.47
N ILE A 149 9.73 4.38 0.95
CA ILE A 149 8.45 4.51 0.25
C ILE A 149 7.57 5.44 1.10
N ILE A 150 7.28 6.62 0.60
CA ILE A 150 6.43 7.59 1.32
C ILE A 150 4.97 7.18 1.16
N SER A 151 4.33 6.84 2.28
CA SER A 151 2.93 6.41 2.34
C SER A 151 1.99 7.60 2.15
N HIS A 152 0.96 7.42 1.35
CA HIS A 152 -0.18 8.34 1.12
C HIS A 152 0.16 9.85 1.21
N PRO A 153 1.16 10.34 0.45
CA PRO A 153 1.60 11.75 0.47
C PRO A 153 0.48 12.73 0.12
N GLU A 154 -0.55 12.28 -0.57
CA GLU A 154 -1.72 13.07 -0.95
C GLU A 154 -2.57 13.52 0.26
N ARG A 155 -2.39 12.89 1.43
CA ARG A 155 -3.09 13.26 2.66
C ARG A 155 -2.28 14.24 3.52
N ASN A 156 -1.01 14.49 3.20
CA ASN A 156 -0.18 15.42 3.94
C ASN A 156 -0.46 16.87 3.50
N MET A 157 -0.74 17.76 4.46
CA MET A 157 -1.13 19.15 4.20
C MET A 157 -0.01 19.95 3.52
N GLU A 158 1.24 19.77 3.95
CA GLU A 158 2.38 20.49 3.36
C GLU A 158 2.60 20.05 1.92
N ILE A 159 2.58 18.75 1.63
CA ILE A 159 2.70 18.23 0.26
C ILE A 159 1.57 18.75 -0.63
N GLY A 160 0.35 18.80 -0.07
CA GLY A 160 -0.80 19.37 -0.77
C GLY A 160 -0.63 20.80 -1.20
N GLN A 161 -0.03 21.63 -0.35
CA GLN A 161 0.17 23.06 -0.58
C GLN A 161 1.48 23.39 -1.31
N ARG A 162 2.57 22.72 -0.94
CA ARG A 162 3.95 22.99 -1.40
C ARG A 162 4.67 21.66 -1.67
N PRO A 163 4.44 21.00 -2.82
CA PRO A 163 4.98 19.67 -3.12
C PRO A 163 6.48 19.64 -3.43
N GLN A 164 7.18 20.78 -3.41
CA GLN A 164 8.60 20.87 -3.83
C GLN A 164 9.53 20.02 -2.97
N ARG A 165 9.30 19.97 -1.65
CA ARG A 165 10.10 19.09 -0.77
C ARG A 165 9.89 17.61 -1.11
N TYR A 166 8.63 17.23 -1.35
CA TYR A 166 8.29 15.87 -1.75
C TYR A 166 8.85 15.50 -3.13
N ASP A 167 8.77 16.42 -4.12
CA ASP A 167 9.42 16.26 -5.44
C ASP A 167 10.94 16.04 -5.27
N GLY A 168 11.59 16.81 -4.39
CA GLY A 168 13.00 16.61 -4.05
C GLY A 168 13.30 15.23 -3.49
N MET A 169 12.48 14.70 -2.59
CA MET A 169 12.62 13.35 -2.04
C MET A 169 12.48 12.27 -3.12
N ILE A 170 11.51 12.41 -4.03
CA ILE A 170 11.35 11.47 -5.15
C ILE A 170 12.55 11.52 -6.09
N ARG A 171 13.05 12.71 -6.44
CA ARG A 171 14.26 12.87 -7.27
C ARG A 171 15.52 12.36 -6.58
N MET A 172 15.56 12.37 -5.27
CA MET A 172 16.66 11.77 -4.49
C MET A 172 16.63 10.24 -4.55
N GLY A 173 15.49 9.62 -4.89
CA GLY A 173 15.34 8.16 -5.05
C GLY A 173 14.28 7.52 -4.16
N CYS A 174 13.53 8.29 -3.39
CA CYS A 174 12.36 7.78 -2.67
C CYS A 174 11.26 7.35 -3.66
N LEU A 175 10.40 6.44 -3.23
CA LEU A 175 9.18 6.09 -3.94
C LEU A 175 7.96 6.70 -3.25
N GLY A 176 6.86 6.84 -3.98
CA GLY A 176 5.58 7.32 -3.45
C GLY A 176 4.47 6.30 -3.64
N GLN A 177 3.65 6.09 -2.63
CA GLN A 177 2.46 5.25 -2.67
C GLN A 177 1.22 6.09 -2.45
N VAL A 178 0.25 6.01 -3.36
CA VAL A 178 -1.08 6.64 -3.21
C VAL A 178 -2.12 5.63 -2.77
N THR A 179 -3.11 6.07 -1.98
CA THR A 179 -4.26 5.24 -1.63
C THR A 179 -5.28 5.22 -2.78
N ALA A 180 -5.78 4.04 -3.16
CA ALA A 180 -6.78 3.86 -4.22
C ALA A 180 -8.04 4.73 -3.98
N MET A 181 -8.54 4.77 -2.74
CA MET A 181 -9.68 5.58 -2.34
C MET A 181 -9.43 7.10 -2.43
N SER A 182 -8.18 7.55 -2.39
CA SER A 182 -7.84 8.96 -2.66
C SER A 182 -8.12 9.34 -4.11
N LEU A 183 -7.85 8.44 -5.05
CA LEU A 183 -8.08 8.64 -6.48
C LEU A 183 -9.56 8.61 -6.86
N THR A 184 -10.36 7.83 -6.15
CA THR A 184 -11.82 7.73 -6.37
C THR A 184 -12.58 8.84 -5.64
N GLY A 185 -12.00 9.43 -4.58
CA GLY A 185 -12.51 10.63 -3.93
C GLY A 185 -13.21 10.41 -2.59
N GLU A 186 -13.15 9.21 -2.01
CA GLU A 186 -13.76 8.88 -0.70
C GLU A 186 -13.15 9.69 0.44
N PHE A 187 -11.90 10.15 0.31
CA PHE A 187 -11.27 11.08 1.26
C PHE A 187 -11.53 12.56 0.95
N GLY A 188 -12.48 12.82 0.05
CA GLY A 188 -12.92 14.15 -0.32
C GLY A 188 -12.17 14.75 -1.53
N PRO A 189 -12.77 15.81 -2.13
CA PRO A 189 -12.28 16.38 -3.39
C PRO A 189 -10.90 17.05 -3.27
N GLY A 190 -10.51 17.49 -2.06
CA GLY A 190 -9.20 18.07 -1.80
C GLY A 190 -8.09 17.04 -1.95
N VAL A 191 -8.20 15.90 -1.26
CA VAL A 191 -7.25 14.79 -1.32
C VAL A 191 -7.17 14.23 -2.72
N LYS A 192 -8.32 14.03 -3.39
CA LYS A 192 -8.37 13.57 -4.78
C LYS A 192 -7.56 14.47 -5.72
N ARG A 193 -7.76 15.79 -5.68
CA ARG A 193 -6.99 16.72 -6.52
C ARG A 193 -5.48 16.66 -6.28
N ILE A 194 -5.07 16.46 -5.01
CA ILE A 194 -3.65 16.29 -4.68
C ILE A 194 -3.14 14.98 -5.26
N ALA A 195 -3.84 13.86 -5.04
CA ALA A 195 -3.49 12.55 -5.57
C ALA A 195 -3.33 12.57 -7.11
N GLU A 196 -4.33 13.14 -7.82
CA GLU A 196 -4.30 13.29 -9.27
C GLU A 196 -3.11 14.15 -9.75
N ARG A 197 -2.81 15.25 -9.05
CA ARG A 197 -1.66 16.12 -9.36
C ARG A 197 -0.33 15.39 -9.18
N LEU A 198 -0.13 14.72 -8.03
CA LEU A 198 1.10 13.97 -7.77
C LEU A 198 1.30 12.84 -8.78
N LEU A 199 0.22 12.15 -9.12
CA LEU A 199 0.23 11.07 -10.12
C LEU A 199 0.59 11.60 -11.51
N ALA A 200 -0.03 12.71 -11.96
CA ALA A 200 0.25 13.35 -13.24
C ALA A 200 1.71 13.84 -13.35
N LYS A 201 2.33 14.16 -12.21
CA LYS A 201 3.74 14.59 -12.13
C LYS A 201 4.73 13.42 -11.97
N ARG A 202 4.25 12.17 -12.00
CA ARG A 202 5.05 10.96 -11.80
C ARG A 202 5.80 10.95 -10.47
N LEU A 203 5.15 11.46 -9.43
CA LEU A 203 5.65 11.46 -8.07
C LEU A 203 5.07 10.30 -7.25
N ILE A 204 4.23 9.49 -7.87
CA ILE A 204 3.61 8.29 -7.31
C ILE A 204 3.98 7.10 -8.19
N HIS A 205 4.36 6.00 -7.56
CA HIS A 205 4.85 4.79 -8.23
C HIS A 205 4.02 3.55 -7.88
N ILE A 206 3.29 3.58 -6.75
CA ILE A 206 2.50 2.46 -6.24
C ILE A 206 1.09 2.94 -5.93
N ILE A 207 0.09 2.14 -6.31
CA ILE A 207 -1.29 2.30 -5.85
C ILE A 207 -1.56 1.17 -4.86
N ALA A 208 -1.95 1.52 -3.63
CA ALA A 208 -2.29 0.54 -2.60
C ALA A 208 -3.70 0.81 -2.04
N SER A 209 -4.30 -0.20 -1.43
CA SER A 209 -5.64 -0.05 -0.82
C SER A 209 -5.59 0.71 0.50
N ASP A 210 -4.50 0.59 1.24
CA ASP A 210 -4.39 1.09 2.62
C ASP A 210 -5.59 0.60 3.46
N ALA A 211 -5.87 -0.70 3.34
CA ALA A 211 -7.06 -1.33 3.88
C ALA A 211 -7.00 -1.44 5.40
N HIS A 212 -8.11 -1.09 6.07
CA HIS A 212 -8.22 -1.12 7.53
C HIS A 212 -9.45 -1.91 8.02
N SER A 213 -10.50 -1.96 7.22
CA SER A 213 -11.75 -2.63 7.57
C SER A 213 -12.57 -2.93 6.32
N LEU A 214 -13.57 -3.80 6.44
CA LEU A 214 -14.46 -4.11 5.32
C LEU A 214 -15.42 -2.95 4.99
N ASP A 215 -15.92 -2.27 6.02
CA ASP A 215 -16.96 -1.25 5.86
C ASP A 215 -16.43 0.15 5.52
N GLY A 216 -15.22 0.49 5.98
CA GLY A 216 -14.66 1.83 5.81
C GLY A 216 -13.56 1.93 4.77
N ARG A 217 -12.56 1.06 4.86
CA ARG A 217 -11.40 1.02 3.95
C ARG A 217 -11.09 -0.42 3.54
N PRO A 218 -11.86 -0.97 2.57
CA PRO A 218 -11.69 -2.35 2.11
C PRO A 218 -10.44 -2.51 1.23
N PRO A 219 -9.91 -3.74 1.09
CA PRO A 219 -8.77 -4.03 0.23
C PRO A 219 -9.19 -4.10 -1.25
N ILE A 220 -9.51 -2.94 -1.83
CA ILE A 220 -9.95 -2.78 -3.22
C ILE A 220 -8.99 -1.84 -3.94
N LEU A 221 -8.48 -2.28 -5.10
CA LEU A 221 -7.58 -1.54 -5.98
C LEU A 221 -8.22 -1.16 -7.30
N SER A 222 -9.09 -1.99 -7.84
CA SER A 222 -9.63 -1.90 -9.20
C SER A 222 -10.22 -0.53 -9.55
N ALA A 223 -10.98 0.07 -8.62
CA ALA A 223 -11.56 1.39 -8.82
C ALA A 223 -10.50 2.51 -8.88
N GLY A 224 -9.49 2.46 -7.99
CA GLY A 224 -8.37 3.40 -7.98
C GLY A 224 -7.50 3.28 -9.23
N VAL A 225 -7.20 2.05 -9.67
CA VAL A 225 -6.47 1.78 -10.91
C VAL A 225 -7.21 2.37 -12.11
N LYS A 226 -8.53 2.16 -12.21
CA LYS A 226 -9.35 2.74 -13.28
C LYS A 226 -9.37 4.27 -13.26
N ALA A 227 -9.28 4.88 -12.09
CA ALA A 227 -9.11 6.33 -11.97
C ALA A 227 -7.73 6.78 -12.46
N ALA A 228 -6.67 6.06 -12.06
CA ALA A 228 -5.29 6.34 -12.47
C ALA A 228 -5.09 6.18 -14.00
N GLU A 229 -5.75 5.21 -14.63
CA GLU A 229 -5.69 5.00 -16.10
C GLU A 229 -6.01 6.26 -16.90
N LYS A 230 -6.90 7.11 -16.39
CA LYS A 230 -7.28 8.37 -17.04
C LYS A 230 -6.18 9.44 -17.00
N ILE A 231 -5.19 9.27 -16.11
CA ILE A 231 -4.13 10.25 -15.84
C ILE A 231 -2.82 9.79 -16.46
N VAL A 232 -2.40 8.56 -16.19
CA VAL A 232 -1.10 8.02 -16.60
C VAL A 232 -1.20 7.02 -17.76
N GLY A 233 -2.41 6.67 -18.18
CA GLY A 233 -2.68 5.65 -19.20
C GLY A 233 -2.75 4.24 -18.61
N LYS A 234 -3.45 3.35 -19.32
CA LYS A 234 -3.76 1.99 -18.84
C LYS A 234 -2.51 1.17 -18.51
N LYS A 235 -1.50 1.20 -19.39
CA LYS A 235 -0.27 0.41 -19.20
C LYS A 235 0.47 0.81 -17.93
N GLU A 236 0.62 2.11 -17.70
CA GLU A 236 1.33 2.62 -16.53
C GLU A 236 0.55 2.36 -15.24
N ALA A 237 -0.76 2.64 -15.22
CA ALA A 237 -1.60 2.36 -14.06
C ALA A 237 -1.56 0.88 -13.66
N GLN A 238 -1.49 -0.03 -14.62
CA GLN A 238 -1.37 -1.46 -14.36
C GLN A 238 -0.02 -1.80 -13.72
N LYS A 239 1.10 -1.25 -14.20
CA LYS A 239 2.43 -1.45 -13.61
C LYS A 239 2.50 -1.04 -12.14
N MET A 240 1.78 0.02 -11.76
CA MET A 240 1.74 0.54 -10.39
C MET A 240 1.10 -0.43 -9.37
N VAL A 241 0.42 -1.47 -9.83
CA VAL A 241 -0.20 -2.51 -8.99
C VAL A 241 0.32 -3.92 -9.30
N THR A 242 1.26 -4.05 -10.25
CA THR A 242 1.86 -5.34 -10.63
C THR A 242 3.38 -5.27 -10.63
N GLU A 243 4.00 -4.82 -11.72
CA GLU A 243 5.45 -4.86 -11.94
C GLU A 243 6.25 -4.10 -10.86
N TYR A 244 5.80 -2.91 -10.45
CA TYR A 244 6.52 -2.12 -9.46
C TYR A 244 6.42 -2.71 -8.04
N PRO A 245 5.22 -3.06 -7.52
CA PRO A 245 5.13 -3.77 -6.25
C PRO A 245 5.86 -5.12 -6.25
N GLU A 246 5.81 -5.89 -7.34
CA GLU A 246 6.51 -7.16 -7.48
C GLU A 246 8.03 -6.97 -7.33
N ALA A 247 8.63 -6.03 -8.08
CA ALA A 247 10.05 -5.71 -7.95
C ALA A 247 10.43 -5.32 -6.51
N ILE A 248 9.59 -4.50 -5.85
CA ILE A 248 9.83 -4.05 -4.47
C ILE A 248 9.79 -5.21 -3.48
N ILE A 249 8.80 -6.10 -3.56
CA ILE A 249 8.69 -7.26 -2.65
C ILE A 249 9.78 -8.30 -2.90
N GLU A 250 10.42 -8.29 -4.08
CA GLU A 250 11.57 -9.11 -4.42
C GLU A 250 12.91 -8.43 -4.08
N GLY A 251 12.88 -7.18 -3.60
CA GLY A 251 14.07 -6.40 -3.26
C GLY A 251 14.81 -5.83 -4.48
N HIS A 252 14.18 -5.82 -5.65
CA HIS A 252 14.70 -5.25 -6.88
C HIS A 252 14.30 -3.79 -7.05
N LYS A 253 15.06 -3.01 -7.82
CA LYS A 253 14.72 -1.64 -8.18
C LYS A 253 13.63 -1.65 -9.27
N PRO A 254 12.45 -1.05 -9.03
CA PRO A 254 11.42 -0.93 -10.05
C PRO A 254 11.85 0.07 -11.14
N ASP A 255 11.50 -0.23 -12.40
CA ASP A 255 11.75 0.65 -13.55
C ASP A 255 10.61 1.68 -13.66
N VAL A 256 10.67 2.69 -12.79
CA VAL A 256 9.66 3.75 -12.71
C VAL A 256 10.02 4.95 -13.61
N PRO A 257 9.03 5.66 -14.16
CA PRO A 257 9.28 6.82 -15.01
C PRO A 257 9.85 8.00 -14.22
N GLU A 258 10.74 8.77 -14.84
CA GLU A 258 11.31 9.98 -14.25
C GLU A 258 10.23 11.04 -13.92
N PRO A 259 10.38 11.75 -12.79
CA PRO A 259 9.46 12.81 -12.37
C PRO A 259 9.40 13.96 -13.38
N ILE A 260 8.19 14.47 -13.63
CA ILE A 260 7.95 15.68 -14.41
C ILE A 260 8.02 16.89 -13.48
N SER A 261 8.71 17.94 -13.87
CA SER A 261 8.84 19.17 -13.06
C SER A 261 7.47 19.71 -12.60
N ILE A 262 7.41 20.11 -11.33
CA ILE A 262 6.24 20.73 -10.69
C ILE A 262 6.05 22.15 -11.17
#